data_a9e9b9d3b6a6c834c8bf46b65d9e3367
#
_entry.id   a9e9b9d3b6a6c834c8bf46b65d9e3367
#
_cell.length_a   1.000
_cell.length_b   1.000
_cell.length_c   1.000
_cell.angle_alpha   90.00
_cell.angle_beta   90.00
_cell.angle_gamma   90.00
#
_symmetry.space_group_name_H-M   'P 1'
#
loop_
_entity.id
_entity.type
_entity.pdbx_description
1 polymer ?
#
loop_
_entity_poly.entity_id
_entity_poly.type
_entity_poly.pdbx_seq_one_letter_code
_entity_poly.pdbx_strand_id
1 'polypeptide(L)'
;PFYWSTKGYGMMWHTFKPGLYDFGNTQGNLVKLRHAEQYLDVFFMVAERPEALLSSFYQLTGNPVLLPKFGFYQGHLNAYNRDYWTEAKDNRGFMKMEDGKTYNESQKDNGGIKESLNGERNNYQFSARAAIDRYLNNDMPLGWFLPNDGYGAGYGQTKTLDGNIENLRQFGDYA
;
A
#
# COMPACT_ATOMS: atom_id res chain seq x y z
N PRO A 1 18.42 1.12 3.90
CA PRO A 1 17.54 0.38 4.82
C PRO A 1 17.89 0.66 6.28
N PHE A 2 16.90 0.65 7.16
CA PHE A 2 17.07 0.88 8.59
C PHE A 2 16.31 -0.20 9.38
N TYR A 3 16.92 -0.69 10.45
CA TYR A 3 16.25 -1.51 11.44
C TYR A 3 16.71 -1.13 12.84
N TRP A 4 15.92 -1.47 13.83
CA TRP A 4 16.26 -1.26 15.24
C TRP A 4 15.80 -2.44 16.10
N SER A 5 16.38 -2.54 17.27
CA SER A 5 16.13 -3.62 18.23
C SER A 5 15.72 -3.07 19.58
N THR A 6 14.85 -3.78 20.27
CA THR A 6 14.51 -3.52 21.67
C THR A 6 15.70 -3.68 22.63
N LYS A 7 16.85 -4.12 22.12
CA LYS A 7 18.12 -4.18 22.86
C LYS A 7 18.88 -2.86 22.87
N GLY A 8 18.28 -1.78 22.39
CA GLY A 8 18.84 -0.44 22.46
C GLY A 8 19.83 -0.10 21.34
N TYR A 9 19.68 -0.69 20.18
CA TYR A 9 20.50 -0.32 19.02
C TYR A 9 19.68 -0.25 17.74
N GLY A 10 20.16 0.56 16.79
CA GLY A 10 19.67 0.62 15.43
C GLY A 10 20.82 0.64 14.44
N MET A 11 20.55 0.21 13.23
CA MET A 11 21.54 0.24 12.15
C MET A 11 20.87 0.72 10.86
N MET A 12 21.50 1.68 10.21
CA MET A 12 21.12 2.16 8.88
C MET A 12 22.24 1.85 7.90
N TRP A 13 21.94 1.11 6.85
CA TRP A 13 22.79 0.95 5.68
C TRP A 13 22.43 1.99 4.63
N HIS A 14 23.37 2.82 4.29
CA HIS A 14 23.19 3.85 3.29
C HIS A 14 23.45 3.29 1.89
N THR A 15 22.51 2.49 1.43
CA THR A 15 22.53 1.89 0.08
C THR A 15 21.13 1.69 -0.46
N PHE A 16 20.99 1.75 -1.79
CA PHE A 16 19.79 1.39 -2.55
C PHE A 16 19.96 0.08 -3.33
N LYS A 17 21.11 -0.58 -3.19
CA LYS A 17 21.37 -1.86 -3.85
C LYS A 17 20.62 -3.01 -3.18
N PRO A 18 20.28 -4.05 -3.95
CA PRO A 18 19.65 -5.23 -3.40
C PRO A 18 20.49 -5.84 -2.27
N GLY A 19 19.80 -6.38 -1.28
CA GLY A 19 20.45 -7.01 -0.13
C GLY A 19 19.62 -8.12 0.48
N LEU A 20 20.24 -8.86 1.37
CA LEU A 20 19.64 -9.93 2.15
C LEU A 20 19.87 -9.67 3.63
N TYR A 21 18.83 -9.80 4.41
CA TYR A 21 18.83 -9.68 5.87
C TYR A 21 18.42 -11.02 6.48
N ASP A 22 19.32 -11.62 7.24
CA ASP A 22 19.07 -12.84 8.00
C ASP A 22 19.24 -12.54 9.50
N PHE A 23 18.15 -12.44 10.19
CA PHE A 23 18.09 -12.17 11.62
C PHE A 23 18.04 -13.48 12.44
N GLY A 24 18.95 -14.39 12.20
CA GLY A 24 19.07 -15.64 12.93
C GLY A 24 18.21 -16.79 12.37
N ASN A 25 17.69 -16.68 11.16
CA ASN A 25 16.95 -17.77 10.53
C ASN A 25 17.87 -18.95 10.16
N THR A 26 19.01 -18.65 9.56
CA THR A 26 19.98 -19.70 9.22
C THR A 26 20.77 -20.19 10.43
N GLN A 27 21.08 -19.28 11.35
CA GLN A 27 21.81 -19.58 12.58
C GLN A 27 21.35 -18.66 13.69
N GLY A 28 20.70 -19.20 14.72
CA GLY A 28 19.92 -18.49 15.72
C GLY A 28 20.64 -17.41 16.53
N ASN A 29 21.95 -17.42 16.59
CA ASN A 29 22.76 -16.44 17.32
C ASN A 29 23.55 -15.49 16.40
N LEU A 30 23.25 -15.46 15.12
CA LEU A 30 24.00 -14.69 14.13
C LEU A 30 23.04 -13.88 13.23
N VAL A 31 23.32 -12.60 13.14
CA VAL A 31 22.69 -11.70 12.15
C VAL A 31 23.65 -11.55 10.96
N LYS A 32 23.17 -11.83 9.77
CA LYS A 32 23.91 -11.66 8.51
C LYS A 32 23.20 -10.64 7.64
N LEU A 33 23.93 -9.60 7.26
CA LEU A 33 23.46 -8.58 6.35
C LEU A 33 24.37 -8.54 5.14
N ARG A 34 23.80 -8.50 3.95
CA ARG A 34 24.55 -8.45 2.69
C ARG A 34 23.91 -7.44 1.76
N HIS A 35 24.73 -6.68 1.08
CA HIS A 35 24.32 -5.82 -0.04
C HIS A 35 25.28 -5.97 -1.21
N ALA A 36 24.78 -5.76 -2.41
CA ALA A 36 25.56 -5.79 -3.65
C ALA A 36 26.34 -4.47 -3.83
N GLU A 37 27.16 -4.12 -2.83
CA GLU A 37 27.99 -2.92 -2.81
C GLU A 37 29.47 -3.27 -2.71
N GLN A 38 30.32 -2.35 -3.20
CA GLN A 38 31.77 -2.47 -3.09
C GLN A 38 32.35 -1.81 -1.84
N TYR A 39 31.52 -1.11 -1.09
CA TYR A 39 31.89 -0.38 0.12
C TYR A 39 30.85 -0.59 1.22
N LEU A 40 31.26 -0.34 2.45
CA LEU A 40 30.40 -0.39 3.62
C LEU A 40 30.15 1.04 4.10
N ASP A 41 28.90 1.50 3.98
CA ASP A 41 28.43 2.78 4.53
C ASP A 41 27.29 2.48 5.52
N VAL A 42 27.61 2.49 6.79
CA VAL A 42 26.72 2.07 7.88
C VAL A 42 26.76 3.06 9.03
N PHE A 43 25.59 3.45 9.49
CA PHE A 43 25.41 4.21 10.71
C PHE A 43 24.87 3.27 11.79
N PHE A 44 25.60 3.20 12.90
CA PHE A 44 25.22 2.41 14.05
C PHE A 44 24.80 3.35 15.18
N MET A 45 23.62 3.15 15.72
CA MET A 45 23.00 3.99 16.74
C MET A 45 22.77 3.18 18.02
N VAL A 46 23.07 3.77 19.15
CA VAL A 46 22.83 3.17 20.46
C VAL A 46 22.05 4.14 21.33
N ALA A 47 20.96 3.68 21.91
CA ALA A 47 20.20 4.45 22.88
C ALA A 47 19.38 3.53 23.79
N GLU A 48 19.13 3.97 25.00
CA GLU A 48 18.34 3.21 25.97
C GLU A 48 16.86 3.15 25.62
N ARG A 49 16.36 4.15 24.87
CA ARG A 49 14.95 4.32 24.54
C ARG A 49 14.74 4.37 23.03
N PRO A 50 13.65 3.76 22.52
CA PRO A 50 13.34 3.76 21.09
C PRO A 50 13.23 5.16 20.47
N GLU A 51 12.67 6.11 21.21
CA GLU A 51 12.52 7.49 20.74
C GLU A 51 13.88 8.15 20.46
N ALA A 52 14.88 7.85 21.27
CA ALA A 52 16.22 8.36 21.07
C ALA A 52 16.91 7.72 19.85
N LEU A 53 16.65 6.44 19.57
CA LEU A 53 17.10 5.78 18.33
C LEU A 53 16.48 6.44 17.09
N LEU A 54 15.18 6.67 17.12
CA LEU A 54 14.47 7.36 16.03
C LEU A 54 14.96 8.80 15.85
N SER A 55 15.21 9.51 16.95
CA SER A 55 15.80 10.85 16.90
C SER A 55 17.17 10.85 16.21
N SER A 56 18.03 9.89 16.53
CA SER A 56 19.33 9.73 15.86
C SER A 56 19.18 9.40 14.39
N PHE A 57 18.21 8.56 14.02
CA PHE A 57 17.88 8.26 12.63
C PHE A 57 17.42 9.53 11.88
N TYR A 58 16.57 10.34 12.48
CA TYR A 58 16.09 11.59 11.87
C TYR A 58 17.18 12.65 11.71
N GLN A 59 18.24 12.63 12.53
CA GLN A 59 19.39 13.48 12.30
C GLN A 59 20.12 13.16 10.99
N LEU A 60 20.04 11.92 10.51
CA LEU A 60 20.62 11.50 9.24
C LEU A 60 19.67 11.71 8.06
N THR A 61 18.40 11.47 8.26
CA THR A 61 17.40 11.42 7.15
C THR A 61 16.53 12.68 7.05
N GLY A 62 16.56 13.53 8.05
CA GLY A 62 15.60 14.61 8.22
C GLY A 62 14.36 14.16 8.98
N ASN A 63 13.65 15.13 9.53
CA ASN A 63 12.40 14.87 10.24
C ASN A 63 11.29 14.48 9.27
N PRO A 64 10.36 13.59 9.67
CA PRO A 64 9.19 13.30 8.87
C PRO A 64 8.32 14.56 8.72
N VAL A 65 7.65 14.65 7.59
CA VAL A 65 6.67 15.72 7.34
C VAL A 65 5.50 15.55 8.31
N LEU A 66 5.11 16.63 8.96
CA LEU A 66 3.89 16.64 9.74
C LEU A 66 2.69 16.55 8.81
N LEU A 67 1.95 15.46 8.89
CA LEU A 67 0.75 15.29 8.09
C LEU A 67 -0.36 16.26 8.53
N PRO A 68 -1.17 16.76 7.59
CA PRO A 68 -2.39 17.49 7.95
C PRO A 68 -3.35 16.58 8.70
N LYS A 69 -4.32 17.18 9.42
CA LYS A 69 -5.25 16.44 10.29
C LYS A 69 -5.97 15.29 9.57
N PHE A 70 -6.38 15.50 8.33
CA PHE A 70 -7.05 14.47 7.53
C PHE A 70 -6.15 13.25 7.22
N GLY A 71 -4.84 13.42 7.24
CA GLY A 71 -3.89 12.31 7.08
C GLY A 71 -3.94 11.29 8.21
N PHE A 72 -4.53 11.66 9.35
CA PHE A 72 -4.77 10.77 10.50
C PHE A 72 -6.18 10.18 10.53
N TYR A 73 -7.04 10.55 9.60
CA TYR A 73 -8.33 9.91 9.43
C TYR A 73 -8.17 8.57 8.74
N GLN A 74 -9.23 7.80 8.70
CA GLN A 74 -9.22 6.53 8.03
C GLN A 74 -8.83 6.71 6.56
N GLY A 75 -7.87 5.92 6.11
CA GLY A 75 -7.50 5.82 4.72
C GLY A 75 -8.04 4.55 4.08
N HIS A 76 -8.36 4.62 2.80
CA HIS A 76 -8.70 3.45 2.01
C HIS A 76 -7.57 3.12 1.05
N LEU A 77 -7.02 1.93 1.20
CA LEU A 77 -6.10 1.34 0.24
C LEU A 77 -6.90 0.42 -0.69
N ASN A 78 -7.10 0.84 -1.91
CA ASN A 78 -7.80 0.05 -2.91
C ASN A 78 -6.87 -0.98 -3.56
N ALA A 79 -6.45 -1.98 -2.79
CA ALA A 79 -5.36 -2.90 -3.15
C ALA A 79 -5.81 -3.87 -4.20
N TYR A 80 -6.49 -4.09 -4.94
CA TYR A 80 -6.90 -5.05 -5.99
C TYR A 80 -8.19 -4.61 -6.65
N ASN A 81 -8.14 -3.42 -7.19
CA ASN A 81 -9.24 -2.89 -7.95
C ASN A 81 -9.29 -3.56 -9.33
N ARG A 82 -9.73 -4.79 -9.36
CA ARG A 82 -9.80 -5.62 -10.54
C ARG A 82 -11.17 -6.27 -10.63
N ASP A 83 -11.61 -6.63 -11.82
CA ASP A 83 -12.81 -7.46 -12.04
C ASP A 83 -12.57 -8.91 -11.58
N TYR A 84 -12.15 -9.04 -10.35
CA TYR A 84 -12.01 -10.38 -9.77
C TYR A 84 -13.29 -10.93 -9.20
N TRP A 85 -14.32 -10.12 -9.14
CA TRP A 85 -15.57 -10.49 -8.53
C TRP A 85 -16.53 -11.05 -9.57
N THR A 86 -16.97 -12.25 -9.37
CA THR A 86 -18.00 -12.90 -10.18
C THR A 86 -19.20 -13.21 -9.30
N GLU A 87 -20.41 -12.96 -9.83
CA GLU A 87 -21.64 -13.30 -9.14
C GLU A 87 -21.67 -14.79 -8.78
N ALA A 88 -21.89 -15.09 -7.51
CA ALA A 88 -21.97 -16.46 -7.03
C ALA A 88 -23.33 -17.05 -7.37
N LYS A 89 -23.33 -18.24 -7.91
CA LYS A 89 -24.53 -19.04 -8.06
C LYS A 89 -25.07 -19.40 -6.67
N ASP A 90 -26.35 -19.35 -6.49
CA ASP A 90 -27.04 -19.79 -5.25
C ASP A 90 -26.79 -18.91 -4.01
N ASN A 91 -26.41 -17.66 -4.18
CA ASN A 91 -26.14 -16.72 -3.07
C ASN A 91 -25.15 -17.25 -2.01
N ARG A 92 -24.24 -18.13 -2.38
CA ARG A 92 -23.19 -18.68 -1.52
C ARG A 92 -21.83 -18.04 -1.78
N GLY A 93 -21.81 -16.77 -2.19
CA GLY A 93 -20.57 -16.03 -2.41
C GLY A 93 -19.92 -15.57 -1.11
N PHE A 94 -18.64 -15.25 -1.21
CA PHE A 94 -17.83 -14.79 -0.10
C PHE A 94 -18.24 -13.39 0.40
N MET A 95 -18.62 -12.51 -0.52
CA MET A 95 -19.00 -11.11 -0.21
C MET A 95 -20.42 -10.82 -0.68
N LYS A 96 -21.23 -10.27 0.20
CA LYS A 96 -22.55 -9.74 -0.14
C LYS A 96 -22.41 -8.23 -0.44
N MET A 97 -22.94 -7.80 -1.59
CA MET A 97 -22.93 -6.41 -2.02
C MET A 97 -24.29 -5.74 -1.83
N GLU A 98 -24.33 -4.43 -2.09
CA GLU A 98 -25.52 -3.59 -1.89
C GLU A 98 -26.70 -3.96 -2.81
N ASP A 99 -26.43 -4.60 -3.92
CA ASP A 99 -27.45 -5.16 -4.82
C ASP A 99 -28.13 -6.43 -4.26
N GLY A 100 -27.73 -6.88 -3.07
CA GLY A 100 -28.26 -8.05 -2.39
C GLY A 100 -27.68 -9.37 -2.88
N LYS A 101 -26.86 -9.37 -3.91
CA LYS A 101 -26.20 -10.55 -4.45
C LYS A 101 -24.91 -10.86 -3.72
N THR A 102 -24.45 -12.09 -3.89
CA THR A 102 -23.15 -12.53 -3.36
C THR A 102 -22.17 -12.79 -4.49
N TYR A 103 -20.91 -12.53 -4.20
CA TYR A 103 -19.82 -12.60 -5.17
C TYR A 103 -18.66 -13.42 -4.63
N ASN A 104 -17.98 -14.09 -5.54
CA ASN A 104 -16.70 -14.77 -5.28
C ASN A 104 -15.58 -14.04 -5.98
N GLU A 105 -14.42 -14.02 -5.37
CA GLU A 105 -13.21 -13.54 -6.00
C GLU A 105 -12.84 -14.44 -7.18
N SER A 106 -12.64 -13.85 -8.33
CA SER A 106 -12.13 -14.55 -9.51
C SER A 106 -10.61 -14.61 -9.44
N GLN A 107 -10.05 -15.79 -9.52
CA GLN A 107 -8.60 -16.00 -9.60
C GLN A 107 -8.02 -15.65 -10.99
N LYS A 108 -8.85 -15.22 -11.92
CA LYS A 108 -8.40 -14.82 -13.25
C LYS A 108 -7.75 -13.45 -13.18
N ASP A 109 -6.53 -13.40 -13.66
CA ASP A 109 -5.84 -12.16 -13.85
C ASP A 109 -6.34 -11.46 -15.11
N ASN A 110 -7.03 -10.36 -14.93
CA ASN A 110 -7.60 -9.58 -16.02
C ASN A 110 -6.68 -8.44 -16.48
N GLY A 111 -5.43 -8.39 -16.00
CA GLY A 111 -4.48 -7.37 -16.41
C GLY A 111 -4.76 -5.95 -15.90
N GLY A 112 -5.65 -5.83 -14.92
CA GLY A 112 -6.16 -4.56 -14.43
C GLY A 112 -7.26 -4.00 -15.34
N ILE A 113 -8.23 -3.32 -14.74
CA ILE A 113 -9.37 -2.75 -15.43
C ILE A 113 -9.20 -1.26 -15.54
N LYS A 114 -9.17 -0.77 -16.76
CA LYS A 114 -9.01 0.66 -17.03
C LYS A 114 -10.14 1.51 -16.44
N GLU A 115 -11.30 0.93 -16.27
CA GLU A 115 -12.51 1.56 -15.76
C GLU A 115 -12.73 1.39 -14.26
N SER A 116 -11.81 0.76 -13.58
CA SER A 116 -11.97 0.40 -12.16
C SER A 116 -12.14 1.60 -11.21
N LEU A 117 -11.63 2.76 -11.57
CA LEU A 117 -11.77 3.96 -10.76
C LEU A 117 -13.20 4.49 -10.75
N ASN A 118 -13.82 4.61 -11.92
CA ASN A 118 -15.05 5.36 -12.13
C ASN A 118 -16.29 4.50 -12.32
N GLY A 119 -16.14 3.19 -12.45
CA GLY A 119 -17.26 2.25 -12.54
C GLY A 119 -17.93 2.17 -13.90
N GLU A 120 -17.18 2.37 -14.97
CA GLU A 120 -17.67 2.20 -16.33
C GLU A 120 -18.09 0.74 -16.62
N ARG A 121 -18.85 0.52 -17.65
CA ARG A 121 -19.33 -0.80 -18.10
C ARG A 121 -20.10 -1.60 -17.05
N ASN A 122 -20.91 -0.91 -16.26
CA ASN A 122 -21.74 -1.54 -15.21
C ASN A 122 -20.95 -2.17 -14.05
N ASN A 123 -19.73 -1.72 -13.84
CA ASN A 123 -18.85 -2.19 -12.78
C ASN A 123 -18.83 -1.29 -11.56
N TYR A 124 -19.80 -0.40 -11.41
CA TYR A 124 -19.78 0.62 -10.36
C TYR A 124 -19.55 0.06 -8.97
N GLN A 125 -20.24 -1.01 -8.60
CA GLN A 125 -20.14 -1.58 -7.24
C GLN A 125 -18.74 -2.06 -6.83
N PHE A 126 -17.88 -2.32 -7.79
CA PHE A 126 -16.48 -2.71 -7.57
C PHE A 126 -15.49 -1.58 -7.88
N SER A 127 -15.98 -0.41 -8.22
CA SER A 127 -15.17 0.75 -8.53
C SER A 127 -14.62 1.43 -7.27
N ALA A 128 -13.60 2.24 -7.46
CA ALA A 128 -13.07 3.09 -6.40
C ALA A 128 -14.10 4.14 -5.94
N ARG A 129 -14.94 4.66 -6.85
CA ARG A 129 -16.06 5.55 -6.48
C ARG A 129 -17.05 4.88 -5.53
N ALA A 130 -17.42 3.64 -5.80
CA ALA A 130 -18.31 2.90 -4.91
C ALA A 130 -17.71 2.71 -3.51
N ALA A 131 -16.40 2.54 -3.40
CA ALA A 131 -15.74 2.51 -2.10
C ALA A 131 -15.88 3.84 -1.35
N ILE A 132 -15.66 4.99 -2.03
CA ILE A 132 -15.85 6.31 -1.44
C ILE A 132 -17.31 6.49 -0.98
N ASP A 133 -18.27 6.14 -1.83
CA ASP A 133 -19.69 6.27 -1.51
C ASP A 133 -20.09 5.44 -0.29
N ARG A 134 -19.51 4.26 -0.10
CA ARG A 134 -19.75 3.47 1.10
C ARG A 134 -19.31 4.17 2.37
N TYR A 135 -18.14 4.84 2.34
CA TYR A 135 -17.69 5.67 3.47
C TYR A 135 -18.68 6.81 3.74
N LEU A 136 -19.06 7.54 2.70
CA LEU A 136 -20.00 8.66 2.83
C LEU A 136 -21.38 8.22 3.30
N ASN A 137 -21.93 7.16 2.72
CA ASN A 137 -23.25 6.63 3.06
C ASN A 137 -23.35 6.05 4.48
N ASN A 138 -22.23 5.73 5.10
CA ASN A 138 -22.15 5.19 6.46
C ASN A 138 -21.59 6.21 7.47
N ASP A 139 -21.47 7.47 7.08
CA ASP A 139 -20.93 8.56 7.91
C ASP A 139 -19.53 8.22 8.49
N MET A 140 -18.70 7.58 7.66
CA MET A 140 -17.36 7.20 8.05
C MET A 140 -16.35 8.23 7.52
N PRO A 141 -15.54 8.86 8.38
CA PRO A 141 -14.59 9.88 7.95
C PRO A 141 -13.48 9.26 7.12
N LEU A 142 -13.46 9.54 5.84
CA LEU A 142 -12.39 9.19 4.91
C LEU A 142 -11.43 10.38 4.76
N GLY A 143 -10.18 10.21 5.15
CA GLY A 143 -9.17 11.26 5.07
C GLY A 143 -8.36 11.21 3.80
N TRP A 144 -8.14 10.01 3.25
CA TRP A 144 -7.38 9.82 2.03
C TRP A 144 -7.75 8.51 1.35
N PHE A 145 -7.52 8.48 0.05
CA PHE A 145 -7.75 7.30 -0.77
C PHE A 145 -6.51 7.03 -1.63
N LEU A 146 -6.03 5.80 -1.61
CA LEU A 146 -4.94 5.36 -2.46
C LEU A 146 -5.51 4.47 -3.58
N PRO A 147 -5.66 4.99 -4.81
CA PRO A 147 -6.02 4.16 -5.95
C PRO A 147 -4.89 3.17 -6.22
N ASN A 148 -5.24 1.97 -6.54
CA ASN A 148 -4.28 0.91 -6.77
C ASN A 148 -3.66 0.97 -8.16
N ASP A 149 -2.64 0.15 -8.36
CA ASP A 149 -1.87 -0.03 -9.58
C ASP A 149 -2.64 -0.64 -10.77
N GLY A 150 -3.95 -0.73 -10.70
CA GLY A 150 -4.81 -1.18 -11.79
C GLY A 150 -5.54 -0.08 -12.55
N TYR A 151 -5.39 1.18 -12.19
CA TYR A 151 -6.25 2.25 -12.71
C TYR A 151 -5.90 2.79 -14.10
N GLY A 152 -4.85 2.36 -14.70
CA GLY A 152 -4.45 2.91 -15.99
C GLY A 152 -3.90 1.86 -16.95
N ALA A 153 -2.72 1.35 -16.69
CA ALA A 153 -1.94 0.53 -17.62
C ALA A 153 -1.79 -0.93 -17.19
N GLY A 154 -2.51 -1.38 -16.18
CA GLY A 154 -2.37 -2.73 -15.66
C GLY A 154 -1.33 -2.82 -14.53
N TYR A 155 -0.51 -3.83 -14.53
CA TYR A 155 0.39 -4.10 -13.43
C TYR A 155 1.52 -3.15 -13.24
N GLY A 156 1.78 -2.87 -11.99
CA GLY A 156 3.02 -2.31 -11.50
C GLY A 156 3.06 -0.79 -11.54
N GLN A 157 3.71 -0.27 -10.56
CA GLN A 157 3.83 1.15 -10.29
C GLN A 157 4.52 1.94 -11.40
N THR A 158 5.40 1.30 -12.14
CA THR A 158 6.18 1.95 -13.21
C THR A 158 5.35 2.32 -14.43
N LYS A 159 4.21 1.66 -14.64
CA LYS A 159 3.32 1.91 -15.78
C LYS A 159 1.98 2.49 -15.40
N THR A 160 1.76 2.76 -14.14
CA THR A 160 0.49 3.27 -13.62
C THR A 160 0.10 4.60 -14.28
N LEU A 161 1.06 5.49 -14.48
CA LEU A 161 0.84 6.79 -15.10
C LEU A 161 0.86 6.76 -16.63
N ASP A 162 1.27 5.67 -17.25
CA ASP A 162 1.20 5.50 -18.71
C ASP A 162 -0.23 5.21 -19.21
N GLY A 163 -1.17 5.05 -18.30
CA GLY A 163 -2.52 4.70 -18.62
C GLY A 163 -3.43 5.89 -18.83
N ASN A 164 -4.67 5.76 -18.43
CA ASN A 164 -5.69 6.76 -18.62
C ASN A 164 -5.64 7.83 -17.52
N ILE A 165 -4.79 8.85 -17.71
CA ILE A 165 -4.66 9.99 -16.78
C ILE A 165 -5.98 10.75 -16.63
N GLU A 166 -6.77 10.86 -17.71
CA GLU A 166 -8.07 11.52 -17.64
C GLU A 166 -9.03 10.78 -16.72
N ASN A 167 -9.00 9.45 -16.73
CA ASN A 167 -9.77 8.63 -15.81
C ASN A 167 -9.37 8.87 -14.34
N LEU A 168 -8.09 9.00 -14.09
CA LEU A 168 -7.58 9.34 -12.75
C LEU A 168 -7.99 10.76 -12.32
N ARG A 169 -7.93 11.73 -13.24
CA ARG A 169 -8.39 13.11 -13.00
C ARG A 169 -9.87 13.14 -12.61
N GLN A 170 -10.72 12.48 -13.40
CA GLN A 170 -12.16 12.38 -13.14
C GLN A 170 -12.45 11.71 -11.79
N PHE A 171 -11.66 10.71 -11.43
CA PHE A 171 -11.76 10.10 -10.10
C PHE A 171 -11.36 11.08 -8.99
N GLY A 172 -10.27 11.82 -9.18
CA GLY A 172 -9.82 12.84 -8.23
C GLY A 172 -10.80 14.00 -8.06
N ASP A 173 -11.45 14.41 -9.15
CA ASP A 173 -12.50 15.44 -9.11
C ASP A 173 -13.77 14.96 -8.37
N TYR A 174 -14.00 13.66 -8.35
CA TYR A 174 -15.12 13.04 -7.64
C TYR A 174 -14.84 12.87 -6.14
N ALA A 175 -13.63 12.50 -5.75
CA ALA A 175 -13.23 12.22 -4.37
C ALA A 175 -13.11 13.48 -3.52
#